data_426c175b3089e7aa393296292f2cc9fc
#
_entry.id   426c175b3089e7aa393296292f2cc9fc
#
_cell.length_a   1.000
_cell.length_b   1.000
_cell.length_c   1.000
_cell.angle_alpha   90.00
_cell.angle_beta   90.00
_cell.angle_gamma   90.00
#
_symmetry.space_group_name_H-M   'P 1'
#
loop_
_entity.id
_entity.type
_entity.pdbx_description
1 polymer ?
#
loop_
_entity_poly.entity_id
_entity_poly.type
_entity_poly.pdbx_seq_one_letter_code
_entity_poly.pdbx_strand_id
1 'polypeptide(L)'
;GLVLMLAFGCAKKEEVRPLTGNPKLDKLKLPDGIVAELLYSPGENEQGSWVAMTFDDKGRMITSDQYGFLYRLELPPIGSDSTQKAKVEKLVVGNVADSLVGMGYAQGLLYAFNSLYVMVNHNPNEKFSQPTGLYRIQDLDGDDQFESITQIRELKGEQGEHGPHSMRLTPDGKGIYLIAGNHVDVPEMNHYRLPRVWQEDNLFPLIKDPRGHATERKAPGGWLARIDPEGKDWELISAGYRNTFDFDYNEVGDIFGYDSDMEWDFGMPWY
;
A
#
# COMPACT_ATOMS: atom_id res chain seq x y z
N GLY A 1 -12.77 -13.00 65.80
CA GLY A 1 -13.72 -12.90 64.73
C GLY A 1 -12.99 -12.82 63.40
N LEU A 2 -13.09 -13.88 62.58
CA LEU A 2 -12.49 -13.98 61.27
C LEU A 2 -13.51 -13.44 60.25
N VAL A 3 -13.24 -12.30 59.59
CA VAL A 3 -14.10 -11.76 58.54
C VAL A 3 -13.62 -12.34 57.20
N LEU A 4 -14.43 -13.21 56.64
CA LEU A 4 -14.20 -13.81 55.34
C LEU A 4 -14.74 -12.81 54.28
N MET A 5 -13.86 -12.08 53.56
CA MET A 5 -14.27 -11.31 52.40
C MET A 5 -14.40 -12.22 51.16
N LEU A 6 -15.62 -12.51 50.80
CA LEU A 6 -15.95 -13.13 49.50
C LEU A 6 -15.84 -12.07 48.40
N ALA A 7 -14.77 -12.12 47.62
CA ALA A 7 -14.64 -11.35 46.40
C ALA A 7 -15.51 -12.03 45.31
N PHE A 8 -16.67 -11.44 45.03
CA PHE A 8 -17.41 -11.80 43.80
C PHE A 8 -16.70 -11.19 42.61
N GLY A 9 -15.89 -12.00 41.94
CA GLY A 9 -15.40 -11.68 40.61
C GLY A 9 -16.57 -11.77 39.63
N CYS A 10 -17.04 -10.63 39.14
CA CYS A 10 -17.89 -10.59 37.96
C CYS A 10 -17.06 -11.09 36.77
N ALA A 11 -17.10 -12.39 36.49
CA ALA A 11 -16.70 -12.90 35.20
C ALA A 11 -17.72 -12.34 34.18
N LYS A 12 -17.31 -11.38 33.34
CA LYS A 12 -18.07 -11.04 32.13
C LYS A 12 -18.31 -12.34 31.37
N LYS A 13 -19.57 -12.75 31.23
CA LYS A 13 -19.92 -13.78 30.26
C LYS A 13 -19.42 -13.30 28.91
N GLU A 14 -18.46 -13.99 28.31
CA GLU A 14 -18.21 -13.82 26.86
C GLU A 14 -19.53 -14.12 26.16
N GLU A 15 -20.13 -13.13 25.55
CA GLU A 15 -21.23 -13.34 24.64
C GLU A 15 -20.69 -14.16 23.47
N VAL A 16 -21.15 -15.40 23.41
CA VAL A 16 -20.81 -16.28 22.28
C VAL A 16 -21.47 -15.67 21.05
N ARG A 17 -20.65 -15.11 20.19
CA ARG A 17 -21.10 -14.56 18.91
C ARG A 17 -21.78 -15.65 18.10
N PRO A 18 -22.96 -15.41 17.52
CA PRO A 18 -23.57 -16.39 16.63
C PRO A 18 -22.65 -16.62 15.42
N LEU A 19 -22.47 -17.90 15.06
CA LEU A 19 -21.70 -18.28 13.88
C LEU A 19 -22.39 -17.72 12.63
N THR A 20 -21.60 -17.15 11.73
CA THR A 20 -22.08 -16.60 10.45
C THR A 20 -22.37 -17.68 9.42
N GLY A 21 -21.92 -18.92 9.66
CA GLY A 21 -21.93 -20.02 8.70
C GLY A 21 -20.77 -19.97 7.71
N ASN A 22 -19.90 -18.95 7.82
CA ASN A 22 -18.68 -18.84 7.02
C ASN A 22 -17.45 -19.10 7.90
N PRO A 23 -16.72 -20.22 7.72
CA PRO A 23 -15.59 -20.56 8.56
C PRO A 23 -14.44 -19.55 8.55
N LYS A 24 -14.33 -18.70 7.53
CA LYS A 24 -13.32 -17.63 7.47
C LYS A 24 -13.71 -16.48 8.40
N LEU A 25 -14.98 -16.09 8.40
CA LEU A 25 -15.51 -15.02 9.24
C LEU A 25 -15.59 -15.44 10.72
N ASP A 26 -15.96 -16.69 10.98
CA ASP A 26 -16.14 -17.22 12.33
C ASP A 26 -14.83 -17.29 13.14
N LYS A 27 -13.67 -17.21 12.47
CA LYS A 27 -12.34 -17.11 13.08
C LYS A 27 -11.95 -15.71 13.53
N LEU A 28 -12.64 -14.68 13.03
CA LEU A 28 -12.30 -13.29 13.35
C LEU A 28 -12.74 -12.93 14.76
N LYS A 29 -11.83 -12.35 15.53
CA LYS A 29 -12.14 -11.72 16.82
C LYS A 29 -12.40 -10.25 16.59
N LEU A 30 -13.66 -9.85 16.62
CA LEU A 30 -14.06 -8.47 16.34
C LEU A 30 -14.57 -7.82 17.65
N PRO A 31 -14.34 -6.51 17.82
CA PRO A 31 -14.96 -5.73 18.87
C PRO A 31 -16.50 -5.75 18.78
N ASP A 32 -17.16 -5.45 19.90
CA ASP A 32 -18.62 -5.31 19.93
C ASP A 32 -19.09 -4.23 18.95
N GLY A 33 -20.16 -4.52 18.22
CA GLY A 33 -20.73 -3.62 17.22
C GLY A 33 -20.04 -3.64 15.85
N ILE A 34 -18.95 -4.39 15.69
CA ILE A 34 -18.29 -4.60 14.39
C ILE A 34 -18.75 -5.93 13.78
N VAL A 35 -19.14 -5.89 12.52
CA VAL A 35 -19.55 -7.05 11.73
C VAL A 35 -18.58 -7.23 10.56
N ALA A 36 -18.21 -8.48 10.27
CA ALA A 36 -17.45 -8.83 9.08
C ALA A 36 -18.35 -9.51 8.05
N GLU A 37 -18.22 -9.11 6.81
CA GLU A 37 -18.91 -9.69 5.67
C GLU A 37 -17.87 -10.10 4.62
N LEU A 38 -18.04 -11.28 4.01
CA LEU A 38 -17.20 -11.71 2.89
C LEU A 38 -17.80 -11.13 1.59
N LEU A 39 -17.16 -10.11 1.06
CA LEU A 39 -17.58 -9.48 -0.19
C LEU A 39 -17.12 -10.27 -1.41
N TYR A 40 -15.87 -10.73 -1.41
CA TYR A 40 -15.24 -11.41 -2.53
C TYR A 40 -14.03 -12.23 -2.11
N SER A 41 -13.69 -13.25 -2.88
CA SER A 41 -12.49 -14.10 -2.72
C SER A 41 -11.73 -14.18 -4.05
N PRO A 42 -10.69 -13.38 -4.26
CA PRO A 42 -9.94 -13.39 -5.53
C PRO A 42 -9.30 -14.74 -5.85
N GLY A 43 -8.75 -15.43 -4.84
CA GLY A 43 -8.14 -16.74 -5.02
C GLY A 43 -9.10 -17.83 -5.48
N GLU A 44 -10.39 -17.73 -5.15
CA GLU A 44 -11.42 -18.67 -5.63
C GLU A 44 -11.83 -18.40 -7.09
N ASN A 45 -11.37 -17.27 -7.65
CA ASN A 45 -11.65 -16.84 -9.02
C ASN A 45 -10.38 -16.74 -9.88
N GLU A 46 -9.29 -17.36 -9.44
CA GLU A 46 -7.98 -17.35 -10.15
C GLU A 46 -7.44 -15.92 -10.43
N GLN A 47 -7.74 -14.98 -9.54
CA GLN A 47 -7.38 -13.57 -9.66
C GLN A 47 -6.23 -13.18 -8.72
N GLY A 48 -5.48 -14.16 -8.26
CA GLY A 48 -4.26 -13.99 -7.49
C GLY A 48 -4.47 -13.53 -6.05
N SER A 49 -3.53 -12.74 -5.56
CA SER A 49 -3.50 -12.18 -4.21
C SER A 49 -3.56 -10.66 -4.28
N TRP A 50 -4.65 -10.09 -3.80
CA TRP A 50 -4.85 -8.63 -3.83
C TRP A 50 -4.14 -7.96 -2.67
N VAL A 51 -3.33 -6.94 -2.97
CA VAL A 51 -2.40 -6.32 -2.03
C VAL A 51 -2.60 -4.83 -1.82
N ALA A 52 -3.25 -4.13 -2.75
CA ALA A 52 -3.54 -2.71 -2.63
C ALA A 52 -4.96 -2.41 -3.08
N MET A 53 -5.56 -1.36 -2.53
CA MET A 53 -6.88 -0.91 -2.94
C MET A 53 -7.02 0.61 -2.82
N THR A 54 -7.90 1.16 -3.66
CA THR A 54 -8.38 2.53 -3.60
C THR A 54 -9.84 2.58 -4.06
N PHE A 55 -10.50 3.73 -3.93
CA PHE A 55 -11.83 3.95 -4.48
C PHE A 55 -11.77 5.03 -5.54
N ASP A 56 -12.48 4.82 -6.65
CA ASP A 56 -12.63 5.83 -7.68
C ASP A 56 -13.70 6.89 -7.30
N ASP A 57 -13.87 7.89 -8.15
CA ASP A 57 -14.84 8.97 -7.96
C ASP A 57 -16.31 8.53 -8.03
N LYS A 58 -16.56 7.30 -8.55
CA LYS A 58 -17.89 6.66 -8.58
C LYS A 58 -18.12 5.75 -7.37
N GLY A 59 -17.15 5.67 -6.44
CA GLY A 59 -17.22 4.84 -5.24
C GLY A 59 -16.99 3.34 -5.50
N ARG A 60 -16.44 2.98 -6.66
CA ARG A 60 -16.06 1.59 -6.96
C ARG A 60 -14.65 1.33 -6.44
N MET A 61 -14.43 0.14 -5.90
CA MET A 61 -13.11 -0.28 -5.44
C MET A 61 -12.23 -0.65 -6.63
N ILE A 62 -11.00 -0.13 -6.65
CA ILE A 62 -9.94 -0.61 -7.54
C ILE A 62 -8.90 -1.32 -6.70
N THR A 63 -8.47 -2.49 -7.14
CA THR A 63 -7.49 -3.33 -6.42
C THR A 63 -6.49 -3.94 -7.38
N SER A 64 -5.37 -4.41 -6.85
CA SER A 64 -4.29 -5.03 -7.63
C SER A 64 -3.96 -6.43 -7.15
N ASP A 65 -3.77 -7.36 -8.07
CA ASP A 65 -3.09 -8.60 -7.81
C ASP A 65 -1.58 -8.33 -7.69
N GLN A 66 -0.94 -8.91 -6.68
CA GLN A 66 0.48 -8.71 -6.37
C GLN A 66 1.41 -8.93 -7.58
N TYR A 67 1.09 -9.91 -8.42
CA TYR A 67 1.88 -10.28 -9.61
C TYR A 67 1.10 -10.15 -10.92
N GLY A 68 -0.12 -9.68 -10.86
CA GLY A 68 -1.07 -9.70 -11.96
C GLY A 68 -1.65 -8.33 -12.30
N PHE A 69 -2.92 -8.35 -12.64
CA PHE A 69 -3.64 -7.21 -13.17
C PHE A 69 -4.30 -6.35 -12.09
N LEU A 70 -4.89 -5.26 -12.54
CA LEU A 70 -5.81 -4.45 -11.77
C LEU A 70 -7.25 -4.95 -11.98
N TYR A 71 -8.06 -4.81 -10.94
CA TYR A 71 -9.48 -5.16 -10.96
C TYR A 71 -10.30 -4.02 -10.39
N ARG A 72 -11.53 -3.88 -10.87
CA ARG A 72 -12.51 -2.94 -10.35
C ARG A 72 -13.74 -3.70 -9.83
N LEU A 73 -14.25 -3.28 -8.70
CA LEU A 73 -15.39 -3.90 -8.05
C LEU A 73 -16.50 -2.89 -7.82
N GLU A 74 -17.71 -3.26 -8.23
CA GLU A 74 -18.92 -2.65 -7.72
C GLU A 74 -19.36 -3.43 -6.49
N LEU A 75 -19.30 -2.78 -5.33
CA LEU A 75 -19.70 -3.39 -4.07
C LEU A 75 -21.22 -3.32 -3.89
N PRO A 76 -21.86 -4.34 -3.30
CA PRO A 76 -23.26 -4.26 -2.94
C PRO A 76 -23.46 -3.17 -1.86
N PRO A 77 -24.63 -2.53 -1.82
CA PRO A 77 -24.94 -1.56 -0.76
C PRO A 77 -24.79 -2.18 0.64
N ILE A 78 -24.39 -1.36 1.61
CA ILE A 78 -24.28 -1.79 3.02
C ILE A 78 -25.65 -2.32 3.50
N GLY A 79 -25.63 -3.50 4.15
CA GLY A 79 -26.85 -4.16 4.61
C GLY A 79 -27.63 -4.94 3.53
N SER A 80 -27.05 -5.13 2.36
CA SER A 80 -27.60 -6.02 1.34
C SER A 80 -27.69 -7.46 1.84
N ASP A 81 -28.64 -8.21 1.31
CA ASP A 81 -28.71 -9.63 1.63
C ASP A 81 -27.53 -10.42 0.98
N SER A 82 -27.28 -11.61 1.51
CA SER A 82 -26.16 -12.46 1.08
C SER A 82 -26.22 -12.94 -0.37
N THR A 83 -27.31 -12.68 -1.09
CA THR A 83 -27.47 -13.02 -2.52
C THR A 83 -26.85 -11.95 -3.41
N GLN A 84 -26.74 -10.71 -2.93
CA GLN A 84 -26.08 -9.63 -3.66
C GLN A 84 -24.56 -9.75 -3.51
N LYS A 85 -23.88 -9.92 -4.61
CA LYS A 85 -22.43 -10.11 -4.65
C LYS A 85 -21.74 -8.93 -5.33
N ALA A 86 -20.50 -8.70 -4.99
CA ALA A 86 -19.65 -7.77 -5.72
C ALA A 86 -19.53 -8.19 -7.19
N LYS A 87 -19.65 -7.23 -8.09
CA LYS A 87 -19.32 -7.43 -9.50
C LYS A 87 -17.87 -7.05 -9.69
N VAL A 88 -17.10 -7.92 -10.33
CA VAL A 88 -15.66 -7.74 -10.52
C VAL A 88 -15.35 -7.81 -12.01
N GLU A 89 -14.58 -6.82 -12.45
CA GLU A 89 -14.03 -6.79 -13.80
C GLU A 89 -12.52 -6.61 -13.76
N LYS A 90 -11.82 -7.20 -14.73
CA LYS A 90 -10.41 -6.91 -14.95
C LYS A 90 -10.30 -5.60 -15.74
N LEU A 91 -9.53 -4.64 -15.21
CA LEU A 91 -9.31 -3.38 -15.90
C LEU A 91 -8.42 -3.57 -17.13
N VAL A 92 -8.83 -2.97 -18.22
CA VAL A 92 -7.99 -2.79 -19.40
C VAL A 92 -7.18 -1.50 -19.20
N VAL A 93 -5.86 -1.63 -19.23
CA VAL A 93 -4.93 -0.51 -19.06
C VAL A 93 -4.01 -0.45 -20.26
N GLY A 94 -3.94 0.70 -20.89
CA GLY A 94 -3.19 0.91 -22.13
C GLY A 94 -3.98 0.59 -23.39
N ASN A 95 -3.41 0.94 -24.53
CA ASN A 95 -4.04 0.71 -25.81
C ASN A 95 -3.77 -0.74 -26.27
N VAL A 96 -4.82 -1.51 -26.45
CA VAL A 96 -4.75 -2.91 -26.92
C VAL A 96 -4.04 -3.01 -28.28
N ALA A 97 -4.15 -1.98 -29.15
CA ALA A 97 -3.49 -1.96 -30.45
C ALA A 97 -1.97 -1.85 -30.37
N ASP A 98 -1.43 -1.28 -29.29
CA ASP A 98 0.01 -1.05 -29.12
C ASP A 98 0.71 -2.14 -28.30
N SER A 99 0.03 -3.24 -28.01
CA SER A 99 0.56 -4.36 -27.20
C SER A 99 0.93 -3.99 -25.76
N LEU A 100 0.66 -2.78 -25.30
CA LEU A 100 0.81 -2.36 -23.91
C LEU A 100 -0.40 -2.84 -23.12
N VAL A 101 -0.47 -4.13 -22.91
CA VAL A 101 -1.62 -4.76 -22.29
C VAL A 101 -1.36 -4.97 -20.82
N GLY A 102 -1.94 -4.11 -20.03
CA GLY A 102 -2.04 -4.29 -18.59
C GLY A 102 -0.99 -3.55 -17.78
N MET A 103 -1.40 -3.16 -16.61
CA MET A 103 -0.58 -2.72 -15.49
C MET A 103 -0.52 -3.87 -14.49
N GLY A 104 0.68 -4.31 -14.15
CA GLY A 104 0.89 -5.40 -13.21
C GLY A 104 1.88 -5.07 -12.12
N TYR A 105 2.00 -5.96 -11.13
CA TYR A 105 2.91 -5.79 -9.99
C TYR A 105 2.71 -4.47 -9.22
N ALA A 106 1.48 -3.99 -9.19
CA ALA A 106 1.11 -2.78 -8.48
C ALA A 106 1.04 -3.06 -6.98
N GLN A 107 1.85 -2.35 -6.20
CA GLN A 107 1.93 -2.48 -4.75
C GLN A 107 1.26 -1.31 -4.01
N GLY A 108 0.95 -0.23 -4.70
CA GLY A 108 0.23 0.92 -4.18
C GLY A 108 -0.69 1.52 -5.22
N LEU A 109 -1.88 1.92 -4.79
CA LEU A 109 -2.93 2.51 -5.62
C LEU A 109 -3.48 3.76 -4.95
N LEU A 110 -3.71 4.81 -5.72
CA LEU A 110 -4.41 6.00 -5.28
C LEU A 110 -5.21 6.60 -6.44
N TYR A 111 -6.52 6.71 -6.29
CA TYR A 111 -7.34 7.48 -7.23
C TYR A 111 -7.45 8.92 -6.72
N ALA A 112 -6.91 9.85 -7.49
CA ALA A 112 -6.96 11.28 -7.21
C ALA A 112 -6.74 12.07 -8.50
N PHE A 113 -7.15 13.33 -8.54
CA PHE A 113 -6.93 14.23 -9.67
C PHE A 113 -7.40 13.62 -11.01
N ASN A 114 -8.56 12.95 -10.98
CA ASN A 114 -9.13 12.26 -12.14
C ASN A 114 -8.15 11.28 -12.80
N SER A 115 -7.39 10.58 -12.01
CA SER A 115 -6.34 9.65 -12.44
C SER A 115 -6.17 8.53 -11.42
N LEU A 116 -5.75 7.37 -11.86
CA LEU A 116 -5.26 6.34 -10.96
C LEU A 116 -3.72 6.37 -10.96
N TYR A 117 -3.15 6.64 -9.79
CA TYR A 117 -1.71 6.53 -9.55
C TYR A 117 -1.38 5.11 -9.11
N VAL A 118 -0.29 4.58 -9.65
CA VAL A 118 0.11 3.19 -9.46
C VAL A 118 1.59 3.12 -9.12
N MET A 119 1.92 2.53 -7.98
CA MET A 119 3.29 2.18 -7.61
C MET A 119 3.58 0.76 -8.08
N VAL A 120 4.51 0.60 -8.99
CA VAL A 120 4.91 -0.69 -9.58
C VAL A 120 6.23 -1.14 -8.97
N ASN A 121 6.32 -2.43 -8.62
CA ASN A 121 7.54 -3.07 -8.12
C ASN A 121 7.87 -4.29 -9.01
N HIS A 122 8.53 -4.04 -10.13
CA HIS A 122 8.68 -5.06 -11.17
C HIS A 122 9.94 -4.92 -12.02
N ASN A 123 10.53 -6.06 -12.38
CA ASN A 123 11.44 -6.16 -13.50
C ASN A 123 10.64 -6.54 -14.76
N PRO A 124 10.69 -5.74 -15.83
CA PRO A 124 9.91 -5.95 -17.04
C PRO A 124 10.02 -7.36 -17.61
N ASN A 125 8.90 -7.87 -18.09
CA ASN A 125 8.84 -9.15 -18.80
C ASN A 125 7.89 -9.05 -20.01
N GLU A 126 7.67 -10.16 -20.72
CA GLU A 126 6.81 -10.18 -21.91
C GLU A 126 5.36 -9.79 -21.65
N LYS A 127 4.87 -10.00 -20.42
CA LYS A 127 3.48 -9.74 -20.03
C LYS A 127 3.28 -8.31 -19.50
N PHE A 128 4.26 -7.80 -18.77
CA PHE A 128 4.23 -6.48 -18.17
C PHE A 128 5.54 -5.76 -18.45
N SER A 129 5.47 -4.65 -19.16
CA SER A 129 6.65 -3.91 -19.63
C SER A 129 7.07 -2.76 -18.71
N GLN A 130 6.26 -2.43 -17.70
CA GLN A 130 6.51 -1.29 -16.82
C GLN A 130 7.54 -1.67 -15.76
N PRO A 131 8.71 -0.99 -15.69
CA PRO A 131 9.67 -1.18 -14.61
C PRO A 131 9.17 -0.60 -13.29
N THR A 132 9.88 -0.90 -12.21
CA THR A 132 9.63 -0.29 -10.90
C THR A 132 9.56 1.22 -11.01
N GLY A 133 8.45 1.80 -10.54
CA GLY A 133 8.22 3.23 -10.69
C GLY A 133 6.84 3.70 -10.27
N LEU A 134 6.65 5.00 -10.40
CA LEU A 134 5.36 5.67 -10.23
C LEU A 134 4.75 5.97 -11.61
N TYR A 135 3.51 5.56 -11.75
CA TYR A 135 2.72 5.75 -12.98
C TYR A 135 1.43 6.50 -12.68
N ARG A 136 0.96 7.24 -13.67
CA ARG A 136 -0.38 7.80 -13.73
C ARG A 136 -1.10 7.22 -14.92
N ILE A 137 -2.28 6.65 -14.68
CA ILE A 137 -3.14 6.12 -15.74
C ILE A 137 -4.46 6.87 -15.75
N GLN A 138 -4.98 7.13 -16.94
CA GLN A 138 -6.14 7.98 -17.13
C GLN A 138 -7.09 7.43 -18.18
N ASP A 139 -8.38 7.61 -17.92
CA ASP A 139 -9.46 7.53 -18.89
C ASP A 139 -9.56 8.92 -19.55
N LEU A 140 -9.22 9.03 -20.82
CA LEU A 140 -9.19 10.30 -21.54
C LEU A 140 -10.44 10.52 -22.40
N ASP A 141 -11.10 9.46 -22.83
CA ASP A 141 -12.27 9.53 -23.68
C ASP A 141 -13.61 9.31 -22.94
N GLY A 142 -13.53 8.93 -21.66
CA GLY A 142 -14.69 8.78 -20.78
C GLY A 142 -15.44 7.48 -20.95
N ASP A 143 -14.81 6.45 -21.51
CA ASP A 143 -15.39 5.12 -21.70
C ASP A 143 -15.24 4.21 -20.47
N ASP A 144 -14.66 4.74 -19.40
CA ASP A 144 -14.45 4.08 -18.12
C ASP A 144 -13.35 3.00 -18.14
N GLN A 145 -12.44 3.08 -19.11
CA GLN A 145 -11.20 2.32 -19.18
C GLN A 145 -9.99 3.25 -19.05
N PHE A 146 -8.78 2.72 -19.00
CA PHE A 146 -7.57 3.51 -18.82
C PHE A 146 -6.62 3.32 -20.00
N GLU A 147 -6.82 4.07 -21.08
CA GLU A 147 -6.00 3.97 -22.29
C GLU A 147 -4.66 4.71 -22.17
N SER A 148 -4.56 5.68 -21.28
CA SER A 148 -3.34 6.48 -21.12
C SER A 148 -2.49 5.98 -19.96
N ILE A 149 -1.21 5.69 -20.24
CA ILE A 149 -0.20 5.36 -19.24
C ILE A 149 0.92 6.38 -19.33
N THR A 150 1.16 7.12 -18.26
CA THR A 150 2.28 8.03 -18.11
C THR A 150 3.20 7.54 -17.01
N GLN A 151 4.45 7.21 -17.32
CA GLN A 151 5.47 7.01 -16.30
C GLN A 151 5.88 8.37 -15.74
N ILE A 152 5.51 8.63 -14.49
CA ILE A 152 5.90 9.86 -13.78
C ILE A 152 7.39 9.79 -13.45
N ARG A 153 7.81 8.66 -12.89
CA ARG A 153 9.22 8.43 -12.53
C ARG A 153 9.55 6.95 -12.44
N GLU A 154 10.64 6.55 -13.05
CA GLU A 154 11.29 5.28 -12.77
C GLU A 154 11.97 5.37 -11.40
N LEU A 155 11.75 4.38 -10.54
CA LEU A 155 12.37 4.26 -9.24
C LEU A 155 13.47 3.23 -9.31
N LYS A 156 14.71 3.68 -9.15
CA LYS A 156 15.90 2.84 -9.25
C LYS A 156 16.14 2.08 -7.95
N GLY A 157 16.84 0.97 -8.06
CA GLY A 157 17.19 0.10 -6.95
C GLY A 157 17.11 -1.36 -7.32
N GLU A 158 16.77 -2.20 -6.38
CA GLU A 158 16.56 -3.63 -6.56
C GLU A 158 15.06 -3.94 -6.50
N GLN A 159 14.60 -4.84 -7.34
CA GLN A 159 13.26 -5.38 -7.15
C GLN A 159 13.25 -6.27 -5.92
N GLY A 160 12.30 -6.07 -5.03
CA GLY A 160 12.19 -6.90 -3.84
C GLY A 160 11.08 -6.48 -2.91
N GLU A 161 11.00 -7.12 -1.77
CA GLU A 161 9.94 -6.93 -0.78
C GLU A 161 9.92 -5.51 -0.19
N HIS A 162 11.09 -4.86 -0.08
CA HIS A 162 11.21 -3.49 0.42
C HIS A 162 11.08 -2.45 -0.71
N GLY A 163 10.19 -2.69 -1.66
CA GLY A 163 9.96 -1.85 -2.82
C GLY A 163 9.12 -0.60 -2.53
N PRO A 164 8.56 0.00 -3.58
CA PRO A 164 7.58 1.06 -3.44
C PRO A 164 6.25 0.48 -2.96
N HIS A 165 5.58 1.21 -2.06
CA HIS A 165 4.36 0.74 -1.41
C HIS A 165 3.23 1.78 -1.51
N SER A 166 2.80 2.32 -0.41
CA SER A 166 1.56 3.08 -0.30
C SER A 166 1.66 4.53 -0.77
N MET A 167 0.52 5.07 -1.13
CA MET A 167 0.31 6.48 -1.45
C MET A 167 -0.92 7.02 -0.73
N ARG A 168 -0.88 8.30 -0.38
CA ARG A 168 -2.03 9.03 0.19
C ARG A 168 -2.13 10.42 -0.41
N LEU A 169 -3.35 10.90 -0.59
CA LEU A 169 -3.58 12.31 -0.89
C LEU A 169 -3.07 13.15 0.29
N THR A 170 -2.44 14.29 0.02
CA THR A 170 -2.02 15.19 1.11
C THR A 170 -3.23 15.79 1.83
N PRO A 171 -3.13 16.18 3.12
CA PRO A 171 -4.25 16.76 3.87
C PRO A 171 -4.86 18.01 3.22
N ASP A 172 -4.07 18.78 2.50
CA ASP A 172 -4.53 19.96 1.75
C ASP A 172 -5.18 19.62 0.40
N GLY A 173 -5.20 18.34 0.02
CA GLY A 173 -5.76 17.86 -1.23
C GLY A 173 -5.00 18.28 -2.49
N LYS A 174 -3.76 18.79 -2.38
CA LYS A 174 -3.02 19.37 -3.51
C LYS A 174 -1.84 18.56 -3.99
N GLY A 175 -1.49 17.48 -3.29
CA GLY A 175 -0.36 16.64 -3.64
C GLY A 175 -0.58 15.21 -3.19
N ILE A 176 0.44 14.40 -3.38
CA ILE A 176 0.44 12.99 -3.04
C ILE A 176 1.65 12.72 -2.15
N TYR A 177 1.44 12.09 -1.02
CA TYR A 177 2.50 11.42 -0.26
C TYR A 177 2.70 10.02 -0.80
N LEU A 178 3.95 9.58 -0.89
CA LEU A 178 4.32 8.22 -1.30
C LEU A 178 5.51 7.71 -0.51
N ILE A 179 5.54 6.40 -0.29
CA ILE A 179 6.54 5.74 0.53
C ILE A 179 7.18 4.56 -0.22
N ALA A 180 8.46 4.35 0.02
CA ALA A 180 9.19 3.20 -0.48
C ALA A 180 10.16 2.68 0.58
N GLY A 181 10.39 1.37 0.58
CA GLY A 181 11.40 0.72 1.41
C GLY A 181 12.81 0.82 0.82
N ASN A 182 13.78 0.22 1.50
CA ASN A 182 15.21 0.39 1.21
C ASN A 182 15.72 -0.35 -0.04
N HIS A 183 14.90 -1.14 -0.73
CA HIS A 183 15.25 -1.64 -2.06
C HIS A 183 15.21 -0.54 -3.12
N VAL A 184 14.51 0.56 -2.84
CA VAL A 184 14.42 1.71 -3.75
C VAL A 184 15.38 2.79 -3.29
N ASP A 185 16.27 3.21 -4.18
CA ASP A 185 17.18 4.33 -3.92
C ASP A 185 16.38 5.61 -3.67
N VAL A 186 16.86 6.46 -2.78
CA VAL A 186 16.28 7.79 -2.61
C VAL A 186 16.48 8.56 -3.90
N PRO A 187 15.40 8.90 -4.64
CA PRO A 187 15.57 9.62 -5.90
C PRO A 187 16.02 11.05 -5.65
N GLU A 188 16.60 11.68 -6.66
CA GLU A 188 16.87 13.10 -6.58
C GLU A 188 15.57 13.89 -6.44
N MET A 189 15.52 14.80 -5.48
CA MET A 189 14.36 15.61 -5.14
C MET A 189 14.59 17.07 -5.48
N ASN A 190 13.51 17.81 -5.75
CA ASN A 190 13.56 19.25 -5.92
C ASN A 190 13.78 19.95 -4.58
N HIS A 191 13.13 19.43 -3.53
CA HIS A 191 13.16 19.99 -2.18
C HIS A 191 13.45 18.92 -1.14
N TYR A 192 14.04 19.32 -0.01
CA TYR A 192 14.41 18.44 1.08
C TYR A 192 14.06 19.09 2.41
N ARG A 193 13.25 18.42 3.23
CA ARG A 193 12.98 18.84 4.62
C ARG A 193 14.11 18.45 5.57
N LEU A 194 14.85 17.41 5.24
CA LEU A 194 15.98 16.95 6.03
C LEU A 194 17.30 17.28 5.34
N PRO A 195 18.40 17.42 6.12
CA PRO A 195 19.72 17.64 5.56
C PRO A 195 20.14 16.52 4.61
N ARG A 196 20.93 16.84 3.59
CA ARG A 196 21.46 15.86 2.62
C ARG A 196 22.69 15.10 3.13
N VAL A 197 23.10 15.35 4.35
CA VAL A 197 24.33 14.85 4.94
C VAL A 197 24.05 13.62 5.79
N TRP A 198 23.90 12.50 5.14
CA TRP A 198 23.51 11.23 5.75
C TRP A 198 24.56 10.63 6.70
N GLN A 199 25.77 11.19 6.76
CA GLN A 199 26.89 10.61 7.51
C GLN A 199 27.46 11.49 8.61
N GLU A 200 27.06 12.76 8.67
CA GLU A 200 27.69 13.72 9.60
C GLU A 200 27.53 13.39 11.08
N ASP A 201 26.38 12.83 11.45
CA ASP A 201 26.06 12.49 12.84
C ASP A 201 26.39 11.03 13.21
N ASN A 202 26.90 10.25 12.28
CA ASN A 202 27.23 8.86 12.52
C ASN A 202 28.61 8.70 13.12
N LEU A 203 28.70 8.18 14.33
CA LEU A 203 29.97 7.80 14.99
C LEU A 203 30.60 6.56 14.34
N PHE A 204 29.82 5.75 13.68
CA PHE A 204 30.26 4.52 13.05
C PHE A 204 29.93 4.54 11.55
N PRO A 205 30.67 3.77 10.74
CA PRO A 205 30.32 3.61 9.33
C PRO A 205 28.88 3.08 9.18
N LEU A 206 28.17 3.55 8.15
CA LEU A 206 26.88 3.00 7.77
C LEU A 206 27.00 1.51 7.53
N ILE A 207 26.21 0.74 8.22
CA ILE A 207 26.16 -0.72 8.07
C ILE A 207 25.16 -1.11 6.99
N LYS A 208 25.41 -2.25 6.35
CA LYS A 208 24.42 -2.90 5.50
C LYS A 208 23.36 -3.55 6.38
N ASP A 209 22.17 -3.73 5.83
CA ASP A 209 21.15 -4.58 6.46
C ASP A 209 21.75 -5.98 6.70
N PRO A 210 21.89 -6.42 7.96
CA PRO A 210 22.76 -7.56 8.28
C PRO A 210 22.18 -8.91 7.84
N ARG A 211 20.87 -8.99 7.72
CA ARG A 211 20.15 -10.23 7.37
C ARG A 211 18.84 -9.94 6.66
N GLY A 212 18.26 -11.00 6.09
CA GLY A 212 16.98 -10.92 5.45
C GLY A 212 17.05 -10.50 4.00
N HIS A 213 16.19 -9.61 3.59
CA HIS A 213 15.88 -9.37 2.19
C HIS A 213 16.67 -8.22 1.54
N ALA A 214 17.43 -7.47 2.29
CA ALA A 214 18.10 -6.25 1.83
C ALA A 214 19.57 -6.15 2.25
N THR A 215 20.29 -7.25 2.28
CA THR A 215 21.63 -7.38 2.85
C THR A 215 22.70 -6.52 2.16
N GLU A 216 22.46 -6.10 0.95
CA GLU A 216 23.38 -5.20 0.21
C GLU A 216 23.03 -3.72 0.38
N ARG A 217 21.92 -3.41 1.03
CA ARG A 217 21.42 -2.03 1.18
C ARG A 217 22.07 -1.33 2.39
N LYS A 218 22.24 -0.03 2.23
CA LYS A 218 22.73 0.88 3.31
C LYS A 218 21.82 2.09 3.40
N ALA A 219 21.85 2.77 4.56
CA ALA A 219 21.24 4.09 4.66
C ALA A 219 21.75 5.03 3.52
N PRO A 220 20.90 5.94 3.00
CA PRO A 220 19.69 6.46 3.64
C PRO A 220 18.44 5.57 3.53
N GLY A 221 18.44 4.48 2.86
CA GLY A 221 17.34 3.52 2.80
C GLY A 221 15.98 4.08 2.37
N GLY A 222 14.91 3.46 2.86
CA GLY A 222 13.53 3.81 2.53
C GLY A 222 13.18 5.26 2.83
N TRP A 223 12.21 5.78 2.13
CA TRP A 223 11.91 7.20 2.14
C TRP A 223 10.41 7.49 2.00
N LEU A 224 10.01 8.67 2.45
CA LEU A 224 8.70 9.28 2.26
C LEU A 224 8.86 10.61 1.53
N ALA A 225 8.13 10.78 0.46
CA ALA A 225 8.15 11.99 -0.35
C ALA A 225 6.74 12.57 -0.56
N ARG A 226 6.70 13.85 -0.88
CA ARG A 226 5.51 14.55 -1.40
C ARG A 226 5.77 14.91 -2.86
N ILE A 227 4.74 14.75 -3.68
CA ILE A 227 4.78 15.21 -5.09
C ILE A 227 3.56 16.08 -5.42
N ASP A 228 3.68 16.88 -6.47
CA ASP A 228 2.54 17.48 -7.14
C ASP A 228 1.80 16.43 -8.01
N PRO A 229 0.57 16.70 -8.45
CA PRO A 229 -0.21 15.74 -9.23
C PRO A 229 0.44 15.32 -10.56
N GLU A 230 1.25 16.18 -11.17
CA GLU A 230 2.00 15.89 -12.39
C GLU A 230 3.33 15.17 -12.14
N GLY A 231 3.74 15.06 -10.88
CA GLY A 231 5.01 14.46 -10.49
C GLY A 231 6.24 15.24 -10.96
N LYS A 232 6.11 16.55 -11.14
CA LYS A 232 7.20 17.44 -11.55
C LYS A 232 7.98 18.01 -10.37
N ASP A 233 7.30 18.19 -9.25
CA ASP A 233 7.88 18.69 -8.01
C ASP A 233 7.90 17.60 -6.95
N TRP A 234 9.11 17.26 -6.46
CA TRP A 234 9.36 16.21 -5.50
C TRP A 234 10.03 16.78 -4.26
N GLU A 235 9.42 16.57 -3.11
CA GLU A 235 9.96 16.96 -1.80
C GLU A 235 10.22 15.72 -0.95
N LEU A 236 11.47 15.54 -0.49
CA LEU A 236 11.80 14.52 0.49
C LEU A 236 11.35 14.98 1.88
N ILE A 237 10.42 14.24 2.46
CA ILE A 237 9.87 14.52 3.79
C ILE A 237 10.72 13.85 4.86
N SER A 238 11.05 12.59 4.65
CA SER A 238 11.72 11.75 5.62
C SER A 238 12.42 10.58 4.92
N ALA A 239 13.47 10.03 5.52
CA ALA A 239 14.18 8.87 5.01
C ALA A 239 14.89 8.12 6.14
N GLY A 240 15.45 6.94 5.84
CA GLY A 240 16.14 6.10 6.81
C GLY A 240 15.34 4.88 7.23
N TYR A 241 14.27 4.56 6.52
CA TYR A 241 13.43 3.40 6.76
C TYR A 241 14.03 2.12 6.15
N ARG A 242 13.64 0.99 6.68
CA ARG A 242 13.96 -0.31 6.09
C ARG A 242 12.84 -0.78 5.16
N ASN A 243 11.68 -1.06 5.68
CA ASN A 243 10.53 -1.52 4.90
C ASN A 243 9.24 -0.95 5.46
N THR A 244 9.07 0.35 5.35
CA THR A 244 7.81 0.99 5.69
C THR A 244 6.77 0.66 4.64
N PHE A 245 5.72 -0.07 5.04
CA PHE A 245 4.73 -0.59 4.11
C PHE A 245 3.57 0.35 3.88
N ASP A 246 3.06 0.95 4.95
CA ASP A 246 1.91 1.85 4.88
C ASP A 246 2.03 2.98 5.90
N PHE A 247 1.27 4.04 5.67
CA PHE A 247 1.21 5.22 6.53
C PHE A 247 -0.15 5.90 6.40
N ASP A 248 -0.47 6.73 7.38
CA ASP A 248 -1.62 7.63 7.33
C ASP A 248 -1.31 8.88 8.14
N TYR A 249 -2.22 9.85 8.20
CA TYR A 249 -2.05 11.09 8.94
C TYR A 249 -3.28 11.37 9.82
N ASN A 250 -3.04 12.11 10.91
CA ASN A 250 -4.11 12.55 11.80
C ASN A 250 -4.78 13.84 11.29
N GLU A 251 -5.76 14.34 12.04
CA GLU A 251 -6.54 15.54 11.67
C GLU A 251 -5.68 16.81 11.55
N VAL A 252 -4.52 16.87 12.21
CA VAL A 252 -3.59 18.00 12.13
C VAL A 252 -2.49 17.82 11.09
N GLY A 253 -2.49 16.68 10.39
CA GLY A 253 -1.56 16.40 9.29
C GLY A 253 -0.24 15.76 9.72
N ASP A 254 -0.09 15.31 10.97
CA ASP A 254 1.06 14.52 11.39
C ASP A 254 0.99 13.13 10.76
N ILE A 255 2.09 12.69 10.17
CA ILE A 255 2.19 11.43 9.46
C ILE A 255 2.64 10.33 10.42
N PHE A 256 1.94 9.21 10.41
CA PHE A 256 2.25 8.00 11.16
C PHE A 256 2.43 6.85 10.20
N GLY A 257 3.53 6.15 10.33
CA GLY A 257 3.82 4.92 9.61
C GLY A 257 4.38 3.88 10.55
N TYR A 258 4.52 2.68 10.09
CA TYR A 258 5.29 1.66 10.78
C TYR A 258 6.35 1.11 9.85
N ASP A 259 7.50 0.79 10.41
CA ASP A 259 8.63 0.24 9.69
C ASP A 259 8.90 -1.18 10.15
N SER A 260 9.10 -2.08 9.19
CA SER A 260 9.59 -3.41 9.47
C SER A 260 11.11 -3.34 9.53
N ASP A 261 11.62 -3.20 10.74
CA ASP A 261 13.05 -3.18 11.02
C ASP A 261 13.66 -4.57 10.80
N MET A 262 14.58 -5.02 11.62
CA MET A 262 15.25 -6.30 11.38
C MET A 262 14.41 -7.51 11.77
N GLU A 263 14.40 -8.52 10.91
CA GLU A 263 13.55 -9.71 11.10
C GLU A 263 14.05 -10.70 12.15
N TRP A 264 15.34 -10.70 12.44
CA TRP A 264 15.95 -11.88 13.09
C TRP A 264 16.75 -11.58 14.33
N ASP A 265 16.79 -10.33 14.82
CA ASP A 265 17.95 -10.06 15.50
C ASP A 265 18.04 -9.26 16.69
N PHE A 266 18.97 -9.43 17.32
CA PHE A 266 19.73 -8.86 18.40
C PHE A 266 19.59 -7.35 18.62
N GLY A 267 18.51 -6.73 18.12
CA GLY A 267 18.19 -5.34 18.40
C GLY A 267 19.20 -4.32 17.83
N MET A 268 19.80 -4.64 16.69
CA MET A 268 20.56 -3.64 15.93
C MET A 268 19.64 -2.98 14.91
N PRO A 269 19.19 -1.76 15.13
CA PRO A 269 18.40 -1.04 14.16
C PRO A 269 19.21 -0.79 12.88
N TRP A 270 18.53 -0.83 11.75
CA TRP A 270 19.07 -0.37 10.49
C TRP A 270 18.70 1.12 10.30
N TYR A 271 19.67 1.98 10.01
CA TYR A 271 19.49 3.42 9.73
C TYR A 271 20.64 4.01 8.94
#